data_72f66af60c0034e972c56965260c8a95
#
_entry.id   72f66af60c0034e972c56965260c8a95
#
_cell.length_a   1.000
_cell.length_b   1.000
_cell.length_c   1.000
_cell.angle_alpha   90.00
_cell.angle_beta   90.00
_cell.angle_gamma   90.00
#
_symmetry.space_group_name_H-M   'P 1'
#
loop_
_entity.id
_entity.type
_entity.pdbx_description
1 polymer ?
#
loop_
_entity_poly.entity_id
_entity_poly.type
_entity_poly.pdbx_seq_one_letter_code
_entity_poly.pdbx_strand_id
1 'polypeptide(L)'
;MYKRQVCGYIYEGTEAPEKCPICKAPADKFKEMESAVDDDLTFATVHVLGQAYKDGVNEDVIKGLKDHFNGECGEVGMYLAMARQADREGYPEIAEAYKRYAFEEADHASRFAELLGEVLGDTKSNLEARIAAEKGACEDKFRIAKLAKEQGSDAIHDTVHEMAKDEARHCAGFAGLYKRYFK
;
A
#
# COMPACT_ATOMS: atom_id res chain seq x y z
N MET A 1 22.60 -11.83 -18.25
CA MET A 1 22.63 -13.17 -17.59
C MET A 1 23.08 -14.23 -18.58
N TYR A 2 23.80 -15.27 -18.13
CA TYR A 2 24.32 -16.33 -18.96
C TYR A 2 23.83 -17.70 -18.48
N LYS A 3 23.26 -18.53 -19.36
CA LYS A 3 22.81 -19.88 -19.04
C LYS A 3 23.79 -20.91 -19.55
N ARG A 4 24.14 -21.84 -18.68
CA ARG A 4 25.01 -22.96 -18.98
C ARG A 4 24.30 -24.03 -19.79
N GLN A 5 24.81 -24.37 -20.98
CA GLN A 5 24.18 -25.34 -21.89
C GLN A 5 24.35 -26.80 -21.44
N VAL A 6 25.27 -27.08 -20.49
CA VAL A 6 25.56 -28.44 -20.02
C VAL A 6 24.77 -28.80 -18.76
N CYS A 7 24.75 -27.91 -17.74
CA CYS A 7 24.12 -28.20 -16.44
C CYS A 7 22.97 -27.24 -16.07
N GLY A 8 22.62 -26.29 -16.95
CA GLY A 8 21.53 -25.35 -16.73
C GLY A 8 21.80 -24.23 -15.72
N TYR A 9 23.03 -24.17 -15.14
CA TYR A 9 23.38 -23.11 -14.18
C TYR A 9 23.23 -21.72 -14.81
N ILE A 10 22.60 -20.80 -14.10
CA ILE A 10 22.44 -19.39 -14.50
C ILE A 10 23.44 -18.54 -13.74
N TYR A 11 24.18 -17.73 -14.45
CA TYR A 11 25.15 -16.78 -13.90
C TYR A 11 24.68 -15.35 -14.15
N GLU A 12 24.63 -14.56 -13.08
CA GLU A 12 24.26 -13.14 -13.10
C GLU A 12 25.50 -12.26 -13.14
N GLY A 13 25.99 -11.97 -14.34
CA GLY A 13 27.14 -11.11 -14.56
C GLY A 13 27.10 -10.47 -15.94
N THR A 14 27.99 -9.51 -16.19
CA THR A 14 28.11 -8.80 -17.47
C THR A 14 28.83 -9.64 -18.54
N GLU A 15 29.65 -10.60 -18.12
CA GLU A 15 30.39 -11.52 -19.00
C GLU A 15 30.30 -12.94 -18.46
N ALA A 16 30.41 -13.94 -19.35
CA ALA A 16 30.41 -15.34 -18.96
C ALA A 16 31.61 -15.68 -18.09
N PRO A 17 31.47 -16.42 -16.98
CA PRO A 17 32.60 -16.80 -16.13
C PRO A 17 33.54 -17.78 -16.89
N GLU A 18 34.82 -17.70 -16.66
CA GLU A 18 35.80 -18.57 -17.32
C GLU A 18 35.49 -20.07 -17.18
N LYS A 19 34.95 -20.46 -16.03
CA LYS A 19 34.55 -21.83 -15.73
C LYS A 19 33.26 -21.87 -14.93
N CYS A 20 32.40 -22.79 -15.24
CA CYS A 20 31.16 -23.03 -14.46
C CYS A 20 31.49 -23.48 -13.02
N PRO A 21 30.95 -22.84 -11.97
CA PRO A 21 31.21 -23.26 -10.59
C PRO A 21 30.66 -24.65 -10.28
N ILE A 22 29.65 -25.12 -11.01
CA ILE A 22 28.98 -26.40 -10.78
C ILE A 22 29.68 -27.52 -11.57
N CYS A 23 29.75 -27.44 -12.91
CA CYS A 23 30.22 -28.53 -13.76
C CYS A 23 31.65 -28.32 -14.31
N LYS A 24 32.33 -27.24 -13.94
CA LYS A 24 33.73 -26.89 -14.34
C LYS A 24 33.96 -26.70 -15.84
N ALA A 25 32.92 -26.78 -16.66
CA ALA A 25 33.05 -26.59 -18.09
C ALA A 25 33.39 -25.15 -18.47
N PRO A 26 34.11 -24.89 -19.58
CA PRO A 26 34.66 -23.58 -19.94
C PRO A 26 33.58 -22.57 -20.40
N ALA A 27 33.98 -21.29 -20.49
CA ALA A 27 33.14 -20.14 -20.81
C ALA A 27 32.35 -20.28 -22.14
N ASP A 28 32.96 -20.91 -23.16
CA ASP A 28 32.32 -21.12 -24.48
C ASP A 28 31.02 -21.93 -24.44
N LYS A 29 30.74 -22.60 -23.32
CA LYS A 29 29.51 -23.33 -23.10
C LYS A 29 28.44 -22.53 -22.35
N PHE A 30 28.66 -21.28 -22.07
CA PHE A 30 27.62 -20.36 -21.63
C PHE A 30 26.99 -19.67 -22.84
N LYS A 31 25.66 -19.52 -22.79
CA LYS A 31 24.91 -18.73 -23.77
C LYS A 31 24.29 -17.56 -23.03
N GLU A 32 24.42 -16.38 -23.59
CA GLU A 32 23.70 -15.22 -23.11
C GLU A 32 22.20 -15.49 -23.17
N MET A 33 21.52 -15.21 -22.09
CA MET A 33 20.06 -15.23 -22.05
C MET A 33 19.59 -13.86 -22.49
N GLU A 34 18.91 -13.80 -23.59
CA GLU A 34 18.09 -12.64 -23.91
C GLU A 34 17.04 -12.47 -22.80
N SER A 35 16.80 -11.23 -22.39
CA SER A 35 15.67 -10.93 -21.50
C SER A 35 14.41 -11.50 -22.16
N ALA A 36 13.69 -12.37 -21.44
CA ALA A 36 12.40 -12.83 -21.92
C ALA A 36 11.32 -11.73 -21.79
N VAL A 37 11.70 -10.62 -21.18
CA VAL A 37 10.85 -9.44 -21.02
C VAL A 37 11.33 -8.42 -22.04
N ASP A 38 10.48 -8.12 -22.99
CA ASP A 38 10.64 -6.99 -23.90
C ASP A 38 10.48 -5.71 -23.06
N ASP A 39 11.53 -4.91 -22.97
CA ASP A 39 11.49 -3.63 -22.25
C ASP A 39 10.55 -2.62 -22.94
N ASP A 40 10.17 -2.88 -24.18
CA ASP A 40 9.21 -2.09 -24.97
C ASP A 40 7.78 -2.69 -24.99
N LEU A 41 7.35 -3.29 -23.89
CA LEU A 41 5.97 -3.78 -23.77
C LEU A 41 4.98 -2.62 -23.93
N THR A 42 4.23 -2.65 -25.03
CA THR A 42 3.10 -1.74 -25.22
C THR A 42 1.78 -2.46 -24.96
N PHE A 43 0.96 -1.87 -24.12
CA PHE A 43 -0.37 -2.39 -23.78
C PHE A 43 -1.44 -1.62 -24.53
N ALA A 44 -2.56 -2.26 -24.84
CA ALA A 44 -3.72 -1.61 -25.46
C ALA A 44 -4.30 -0.48 -24.60
N THR A 45 -4.09 -0.59 -23.29
CA THR A 45 -4.49 0.44 -22.31
C THR A 45 -3.35 0.68 -21.34
N VAL A 46 -3.16 1.95 -20.97
CA VAL A 46 -2.21 2.37 -19.94
C VAL A 46 -3.02 2.88 -18.76
N HIS A 47 -2.72 2.37 -17.55
CA HIS A 47 -3.31 2.91 -16.34
C HIS A 47 -2.79 4.34 -16.10
N VAL A 48 -3.71 5.28 -15.91
CA VAL A 48 -3.39 6.69 -15.71
C VAL A 48 -4.04 7.19 -14.43
N LEU A 49 -3.24 7.64 -13.48
CA LEU A 49 -3.70 8.34 -12.30
C LEU A 49 -4.14 9.77 -12.65
N GLY A 50 -5.03 10.34 -11.84
CA GLY A 50 -5.41 11.74 -11.96
C GLY A 50 -6.28 12.07 -13.16
N GLN A 51 -7.12 11.14 -13.61
CA GLN A 51 -8.04 11.35 -14.74
C GLN A 51 -8.97 12.56 -14.52
N ALA A 52 -9.28 12.90 -13.27
CA ALA A 52 -10.12 14.04 -12.92
C ALA A 52 -9.53 15.40 -13.35
N TYR A 53 -8.22 15.48 -13.56
CA TYR A 53 -7.55 16.72 -13.96
C TYR A 53 -7.18 16.79 -15.42
N LYS A 54 -7.79 15.95 -16.25
CA LYS A 54 -7.67 16.09 -17.71
C LYS A 54 -8.47 17.28 -18.22
N ASP A 55 -8.03 17.86 -19.33
CA ASP A 55 -8.70 18.98 -19.98
C ASP A 55 -10.18 18.66 -20.24
N GLY A 56 -11.04 19.62 -19.90
CA GLY A 56 -12.48 19.55 -20.12
C GLY A 56 -13.31 18.87 -19.03
N VAL A 57 -12.70 18.40 -17.95
CA VAL A 57 -13.45 17.90 -16.78
C VAL A 57 -13.98 19.09 -15.98
N ASN A 58 -15.30 19.07 -15.69
CA ASN A 58 -15.96 20.12 -14.94
C ASN A 58 -15.51 20.13 -13.47
N GLU A 59 -15.34 21.33 -12.89
CA GLU A 59 -14.97 21.50 -11.49
C GLU A 59 -15.97 20.87 -10.50
N ASP A 60 -17.28 20.89 -10.82
CA ASP A 60 -18.30 20.24 -10.02
C ASP A 60 -18.11 18.72 -9.97
N VAL A 61 -17.63 18.10 -11.05
CA VAL A 61 -17.29 16.66 -11.07
C VAL A 61 -16.10 16.41 -10.15
N ILE A 62 -15.04 17.22 -10.26
CA ILE A 62 -13.85 17.10 -9.39
C ILE A 62 -14.23 17.26 -7.92
N LYS A 63 -15.06 18.27 -7.62
CA LYS A 63 -15.57 18.47 -6.26
C LYS A 63 -16.37 17.26 -5.77
N GLY A 64 -17.26 16.72 -6.60
CA GLY A 64 -18.05 15.54 -6.28
C GLY A 64 -17.17 14.33 -5.96
N LEU A 65 -16.13 14.08 -6.77
CA LEU A 65 -15.18 13.01 -6.53
C LEU A 65 -14.46 13.17 -5.18
N LYS A 66 -14.06 14.38 -4.80
CA LYS A 66 -13.43 14.67 -3.51
C LYS A 66 -14.39 14.47 -2.33
N ASP A 67 -15.61 14.96 -2.47
CA ASP A 67 -16.63 14.82 -1.43
C ASP A 67 -16.96 13.33 -1.20
N HIS A 68 -17.11 12.54 -2.26
CA HIS A 68 -17.32 11.11 -2.17
C HIS A 68 -16.09 10.37 -1.61
N PHE A 69 -14.89 10.67 -2.05
CA PHE A 69 -13.68 10.09 -1.47
C PHE A 69 -13.64 10.23 0.06
N ASN A 70 -13.94 11.42 0.57
CA ASN A 70 -13.97 11.66 2.01
C ASN A 70 -15.14 10.96 2.70
N GLY A 71 -16.30 10.90 2.05
CA GLY A 71 -17.49 10.19 2.53
C GLY A 71 -17.21 8.69 2.70
N GLU A 72 -16.76 8.04 1.63
CA GLU A 72 -16.46 6.61 1.61
C GLU A 72 -15.39 6.23 2.66
N CYS A 73 -14.32 7.03 2.78
CA CYS A 73 -13.32 6.82 3.84
C CYS A 73 -13.93 6.86 5.25
N GLY A 74 -14.90 7.76 5.48
CA GLY A 74 -15.65 7.86 6.74
C GLY A 74 -16.57 6.67 6.97
N GLU A 75 -17.26 6.21 5.92
CA GLU A 75 -18.21 5.09 5.97
C GLU A 75 -17.53 3.78 6.32
N VAL A 76 -16.29 3.52 5.88
CA VAL A 76 -15.51 2.36 6.30
C VAL A 76 -15.45 2.26 7.83
N GLY A 77 -15.06 3.34 8.50
CA GLY A 77 -14.96 3.38 9.96
C GLY A 77 -16.32 3.26 10.65
N MET A 78 -17.33 3.96 10.13
CA MET A 78 -18.69 3.93 10.67
C MET A 78 -19.31 2.54 10.56
N TYR A 79 -19.25 1.88 9.41
CA TYR A 79 -19.85 0.56 9.20
C TYR A 79 -19.15 -0.51 10.06
N LEU A 80 -17.84 -0.45 10.22
CA LEU A 80 -17.14 -1.34 11.15
C LEU A 80 -17.54 -1.11 12.62
N ALA A 81 -17.82 0.14 13.00
CA ALA A 81 -18.34 0.45 14.34
C ALA A 81 -19.77 -0.05 14.52
N MET A 82 -20.65 0.16 13.52
CA MET A 82 -22.02 -0.35 13.49
C MET A 82 -22.07 -1.88 13.51
N ALA A 83 -21.14 -2.55 12.83
CA ALA A 83 -21.01 -4.01 12.87
C ALA A 83 -20.75 -4.50 14.31
N ARG A 84 -19.81 -3.86 15.01
CA ARG A 84 -19.54 -4.20 16.44
C ARG A 84 -20.75 -3.95 17.34
N GLN A 85 -21.55 -2.92 17.05
CA GLN A 85 -22.77 -2.64 17.80
C GLN A 85 -23.83 -3.71 17.52
N ALA A 86 -24.06 -4.08 16.26
CA ALA A 86 -25.00 -5.13 15.89
C ALA A 86 -24.64 -6.49 16.51
N ASP A 87 -23.33 -6.84 16.56
CA ASP A 87 -22.86 -8.05 17.24
C ASP A 87 -23.19 -8.02 18.74
N ARG A 88 -22.98 -6.88 19.42
CA ARG A 88 -23.34 -6.73 20.85
C ARG A 88 -24.83 -6.82 21.13
N GLU A 89 -25.65 -6.40 20.18
CA GLU A 89 -27.10 -6.47 20.26
C GLU A 89 -27.69 -7.82 19.83
N GLY A 90 -26.86 -8.75 19.36
CA GLY A 90 -27.29 -10.10 18.95
C GLY A 90 -27.82 -10.19 17.52
N TYR A 91 -27.40 -9.28 16.60
CA TYR A 91 -27.76 -9.27 15.19
C TYR A 91 -26.57 -9.63 14.28
N PRO A 92 -26.05 -10.86 14.31
CA PRO A 92 -24.83 -11.24 13.59
C PRO A 92 -24.95 -11.08 12.07
N GLU A 93 -26.13 -11.31 11.48
CA GLU A 93 -26.35 -11.12 10.03
C GLU A 93 -26.24 -9.66 9.62
N ILE A 94 -26.71 -8.73 10.45
CA ILE A 94 -26.57 -7.29 10.23
C ILE A 94 -25.09 -6.89 10.38
N ALA A 95 -24.41 -7.42 11.38
CA ALA A 95 -22.97 -7.17 11.60
C ALA A 95 -22.15 -7.62 10.39
N GLU A 96 -22.41 -8.79 9.84
CA GLU A 96 -21.72 -9.28 8.64
C GLU A 96 -22.04 -8.44 7.39
N ALA A 97 -23.27 -7.95 7.25
CA ALA A 97 -23.62 -7.03 6.16
C ALA A 97 -22.80 -5.74 6.25
N TYR A 98 -22.73 -5.11 7.44
CA TYR A 98 -21.91 -3.91 7.65
C TYR A 98 -20.43 -4.13 7.36
N LYS A 99 -19.85 -5.25 7.83
CA LYS A 99 -18.44 -5.59 7.53
C LYS A 99 -18.18 -5.69 6.04
N ARG A 100 -19.08 -6.37 5.31
CA ARG A 100 -18.94 -6.52 3.86
C ARG A 100 -19.03 -5.16 3.15
N TYR A 101 -20.01 -4.34 3.48
CA TYR A 101 -20.16 -3.02 2.87
C TYR A 101 -18.99 -2.10 3.20
N ALA A 102 -18.43 -2.15 4.41
CA ALA A 102 -17.23 -1.39 4.75
C ALA A 102 -16.05 -1.68 3.79
N PHE A 103 -15.89 -2.92 3.33
CA PHE A 103 -14.88 -3.26 2.33
C PHE A 103 -15.24 -2.80 0.91
N GLU A 104 -16.53 -2.76 0.57
CA GLU A 104 -17.01 -2.18 -0.69
C GLU A 104 -16.74 -0.67 -0.71
N GLU A 105 -17.01 0.06 0.39
CA GLU A 105 -16.69 1.50 0.49
C GLU A 105 -15.18 1.77 0.47
N ALA A 106 -14.36 0.87 1.02
CA ALA A 106 -12.91 0.99 0.90
C ALA A 106 -12.44 0.85 -0.56
N ASP A 107 -13.06 -0.03 -1.36
CA ASP A 107 -12.78 -0.14 -2.80
C ASP A 107 -13.24 1.12 -3.56
N HIS A 108 -14.44 1.64 -3.27
CA HIS A 108 -14.94 2.90 -3.85
C HIS A 108 -13.98 4.06 -3.55
N ALA A 109 -13.60 4.25 -2.29
CA ALA A 109 -12.64 5.28 -1.89
C ALA A 109 -11.30 5.14 -2.65
N SER A 110 -10.80 3.92 -2.81
CA SER A 110 -9.55 3.66 -3.53
C SER A 110 -9.63 4.10 -5.00
N ARG A 111 -10.76 3.85 -5.66
CA ARG A 111 -11.01 4.25 -7.05
C ARG A 111 -11.11 5.78 -7.20
N PHE A 112 -11.78 6.46 -6.27
CA PHE A 112 -11.80 7.92 -6.24
C PHE A 112 -10.39 8.50 -6.02
N ALA A 113 -9.59 7.88 -5.15
CA ALA A 113 -8.19 8.28 -4.96
C ALA A 113 -7.36 8.16 -6.24
N GLU A 114 -7.54 7.09 -7.02
CA GLU A 114 -6.88 6.91 -8.33
C GLU A 114 -7.35 7.94 -9.35
N LEU A 115 -8.66 8.20 -9.45
CA LEU A 115 -9.21 9.22 -10.35
C LEU A 115 -8.69 10.60 -10.02
N LEU A 116 -8.58 10.96 -8.73
CA LEU A 116 -8.04 12.24 -8.28
C LEU A 116 -6.51 12.30 -8.40
N GLY A 117 -5.79 11.23 -8.10
CA GLY A 117 -4.33 11.16 -8.17
C GLY A 117 -3.60 12.06 -7.15
N GLU A 118 -4.32 12.67 -6.18
CA GLU A 118 -3.74 13.64 -5.24
C GLU A 118 -2.94 12.97 -4.11
N VAL A 119 -3.36 11.77 -3.70
CA VAL A 119 -2.75 11.03 -2.58
C VAL A 119 -1.84 9.89 -3.02
N LEU A 120 -1.66 9.75 -4.33
CA LEU A 120 -0.91 8.65 -4.93
C LEU A 120 0.26 9.19 -5.76
N GLY A 121 1.43 8.63 -5.49
CA GLY A 121 2.62 8.75 -6.32
C GLY A 121 3.11 7.36 -6.76
N ASP A 122 4.38 7.27 -7.12
CA ASP A 122 5.01 5.96 -7.30
C ASP A 122 5.17 5.23 -5.95
N THR A 123 5.46 3.95 -5.98
CA THR A 123 5.57 3.13 -4.76
C THR A 123 6.60 3.67 -3.77
N LYS A 124 7.70 4.23 -4.28
CA LYS A 124 8.76 4.80 -3.44
C LYS A 124 8.26 6.04 -2.70
N SER A 125 7.69 7.01 -3.42
CA SER A 125 7.15 8.25 -2.84
C SER A 125 5.97 7.97 -1.91
N ASN A 126 5.12 6.99 -2.22
CA ASN A 126 4.04 6.55 -1.33
C ASN A 126 4.57 6.02 0.00
N LEU A 127 5.63 5.19 -0.02
CA LEU A 127 6.27 4.70 1.21
C LEU A 127 6.89 5.85 2.03
N GLU A 128 7.59 6.78 1.39
CA GLU A 128 8.17 7.94 2.07
C GLU A 128 7.10 8.80 2.76
N ALA A 129 6.01 9.08 2.06
CA ALA A 129 4.89 9.84 2.59
C ALA A 129 4.21 9.11 3.77
N ARG A 130 4.02 7.78 3.65
CA ARG A 130 3.40 7.00 4.74
C ARG A 130 4.30 6.90 5.95
N ILE A 131 5.60 6.67 5.81
CA ILE A 131 6.55 6.67 6.95
C ILE A 131 6.43 7.97 7.75
N ALA A 132 6.41 9.12 7.07
CA ALA A 132 6.28 10.42 7.73
C ALA A 132 4.92 10.58 8.43
N ALA A 133 3.83 10.18 7.76
CA ALA A 133 2.48 10.29 8.30
C ALA A 133 2.25 9.38 9.51
N GLU A 134 2.68 8.10 9.45
CA GLU A 134 2.55 7.16 10.57
C GLU A 134 3.35 7.61 11.79
N LYS A 135 4.55 8.17 11.57
CA LYS A 135 5.33 8.77 12.65
C LYS A 135 4.57 9.92 13.33
N GLY A 136 4.04 10.87 12.55
CA GLY A 136 3.26 11.98 13.08
C GLY A 136 1.99 11.52 13.79
N ALA A 137 1.27 10.54 13.21
CA ALA A 137 0.08 9.96 13.83
C ALA A 137 0.39 9.25 15.16
N CYS A 138 1.52 8.55 15.26
CA CYS A 138 1.98 7.94 16.50
C CYS A 138 2.22 9.01 17.59
N GLU A 139 2.98 10.05 17.25
CA GLU A 139 3.30 11.15 18.19
C GLU A 139 2.03 11.87 18.68
N ASP A 140 1.09 12.17 17.80
CA ASP A 140 -0.15 12.85 18.16
C ASP A 140 -1.10 11.96 18.98
N LYS A 141 -1.28 10.70 18.60
CA LYS A 141 -2.08 9.74 19.39
C LYS A 141 -1.49 9.55 20.80
N PHE A 142 -0.16 9.49 20.93
CA PHE A 142 0.50 9.46 22.24
C PHE A 142 0.18 10.71 23.09
N ARG A 143 0.21 11.87 22.47
CA ARG A 143 -0.18 13.15 23.13
C ARG A 143 -1.63 13.11 23.60
N ILE A 144 -2.56 12.67 22.74
CA ILE A 144 -3.99 12.55 23.07
C ILE A 144 -4.19 11.54 24.22
N ALA A 145 -3.55 10.37 24.16
CA ALA A 145 -3.64 9.36 25.21
C ALA A 145 -3.17 9.91 26.57
N LYS A 146 -2.04 10.63 26.60
CA LYS A 146 -1.54 11.29 27.81
C LYS A 146 -2.54 12.29 28.40
N LEU A 147 -3.11 13.17 27.56
CA LEU A 147 -4.12 14.12 28.01
C LEU A 147 -5.37 13.42 28.56
N ALA A 148 -5.81 12.33 27.91
CA ALA A 148 -6.95 11.54 28.40
C ALA A 148 -6.66 10.94 29.79
N LYS A 149 -5.45 10.44 30.00
CA LYS A 149 -5.02 9.93 31.32
C LYS A 149 -5.03 11.01 32.40
N GLU A 150 -4.50 12.18 32.11
CA GLU A 150 -4.49 13.33 33.02
C GLU A 150 -5.91 13.77 33.42
N GLN A 151 -6.90 13.53 32.55
CA GLN A 151 -8.32 13.84 32.80
C GLN A 151 -9.10 12.66 33.41
N GLY A 152 -8.45 11.55 33.75
CA GLY A 152 -9.11 10.36 34.29
C GLY A 152 -9.95 9.58 33.29
N SER A 153 -9.75 9.78 31.97
CA SER A 153 -10.48 9.11 30.90
C SER A 153 -9.75 7.85 30.45
N ASP A 154 -9.70 6.83 31.31
CA ASP A 154 -8.91 5.61 31.07
C ASP A 154 -9.29 4.86 29.80
N ALA A 155 -10.58 4.74 29.49
CA ALA A 155 -11.03 4.05 28.28
C ALA A 155 -10.52 4.74 26.97
N ILE A 156 -10.47 6.08 26.96
CA ILE A 156 -9.90 6.84 25.83
C ILE A 156 -8.39 6.66 25.81
N HIS A 157 -7.74 6.79 26.97
CA HIS A 157 -6.30 6.57 27.09
C HIS A 157 -5.89 5.20 26.52
N ASP A 158 -6.49 4.13 27.01
CA ASP A 158 -6.11 2.76 26.63
C ASP A 158 -6.32 2.52 25.13
N THR A 159 -7.47 2.96 24.59
CA THR A 159 -7.78 2.80 23.18
C THR A 159 -6.79 3.56 22.29
N VAL A 160 -6.55 4.83 22.59
CA VAL A 160 -5.70 5.69 21.73
C VAL A 160 -4.22 5.33 21.88
N HIS A 161 -3.81 4.89 23.11
CA HIS A 161 -2.45 4.43 23.35
C HIS A 161 -2.11 3.15 22.56
N GLU A 162 -3.03 2.18 22.48
CA GLU A 162 -2.82 0.99 21.64
C GLU A 162 -2.75 1.37 20.16
N MET A 163 -3.60 2.27 19.67
CA MET A 163 -3.51 2.79 18.30
C MET A 163 -2.15 3.47 18.03
N ALA A 164 -1.60 4.23 18.98
CA ALA A 164 -0.28 4.83 18.85
C ALA A 164 0.83 3.80 18.62
N LYS A 165 0.74 2.64 19.30
CA LYS A 165 1.67 1.52 19.08
C LYS A 165 1.51 0.89 17.69
N ASP A 166 0.29 0.82 17.19
CA ASP A 166 0.04 0.34 15.83
C ASP A 166 0.68 1.26 14.79
N GLU A 167 0.55 2.59 14.94
CA GLU A 167 1.20 3.56 14.05
C GLU A 167 2.73 3.43 14.08
N ALA A 168 3.32 3.21 15.25
CA ALA A 168 4.76 2.95 15.37
C ALA A 168 5.17 1.69 14.60
N ARG A 169 4.36 0.62 14.67
CA ARG A 169 4.58 -0.64 13.95
C ARG A 169 4.40 -0.45 12.43
N HIS A 170 3.39 0.31 11.99
CA HIS A 170 3.19 0.64 10.58
C HIS A 170 4.39 1.44 10.02
N CYS A 171 4.82 2.48 10.73
CA CYS A 171 5.99 3.27 10.38
C CYS A 171 7.25 2.39 10.22
N ALA A 172 7.52 1.52 11.20
CA ALA A 172 8.66 0.61 11.14
C ALA A 172 8.55 -0.39 9.97
N GLY A 173 7.35 -0.90 9.69
CA GLY A 173 7.06 -1.80 8.57
C GLY A 173 7.35 -1.14 7.22
N PHE A 174 6.80 0.05 6.98
CA PHE A 174 7.04 0.82 5.76
C PHE A 174 8.51 1.20 5.60
N ALA A 175 9.19 1.61 6.69
CA ALA A 175 10.61 1.91 6.65
C ALA A 175 11.47 0.67 6.32
N GLY A 176 11.08 -0.50 6.81
CA GLY A 176 11.73 -1.78 6.46
C GLY A 176 11.57 -2.13 4.98
N LEU A 177 10.37 -1.98 4.43
CA LEU A 177 10.10 -2.18 3.00
C LEU A 177 10.87 -1.18 2.14
N TYR A 178 10.87 0.10 2.52
CA TYR A 178 11.63 1.12 1.81
C TYR A 178 13.13 0.79 1.74
N LYS A 179 13.72 0.39 2.87
CA LYS A 179 15.15 -0.02 2.92
C LYS A 179 15.44 -1.24 2.05
N ARG A 180 14.50 -2.19 1.99
CA ARG A 180 14.68 -3.43 1.24
C ARG A 180 14.67 -3.22 -0.28
N TYR A 181 13.81 -2.32 -0.78
CA TYR A 181 13.54 -2.19 -2.21
C TYR A 181 14.14 -0.94 -2.85
N PHE A 182 14.44 0.11 -2.07
CA PHE A 182 14.83 1.42 -2.60
C PHE A 182 16.12 2.00 -2.02
N LYS A 183 16.87 1.23 -1.21
CA LYS A 183 18.19 1.63 -0.69
C LYS A 183 19.25 0.61 -1.02
#